data_ec2c48d83a4e5a0ad7ff980af42dd4e6
#
_entry.id   ec2c48d83a4e5a0ad7ff980af42dd4e6
#
_cell.length_a   1.000
_cell.length_b   1.000
_cell.length_c   1.000
_cell.angle_alpha   90.00
_cell.angle_beta   90.00
_cell.angle_gamma   90.00
#
_symmetry.space_group_name_H-M   'P 1'
#
loop_
_entity.id
_entity.type
_entity.pdbx_description
1 polymer ?
#
loop_
_entity_poly.entity_id
_entity_poly.type
_entity_poly.pdbx_seq_one_letter_code
_entity_poly.pdbx_strand_id
1 'polypeptide(L)'
;MATDEELIAAVASGDGRRLEELCRRWERPLYQLIARHTGGRDVEDLYQETWLRVVRAARRFDPGRRFSTWLFQIAVNLCRDWHRRPPPEPVDPADAEAVAGAPAPTDAALDARRLLAALPEAQRSAVILRYYHDLSEEEVAAILGCPRGTVKSRLHHAMRRLLEMARS
;
A
#
# COMPACT_ATOMS: atom_id res chain seq x y z
N MET A 1 22.04 7.50 13.07
CA MET A 1 20.88 6.60 12.97
C MET A 1 20.99 5.81 11.68
N ALA A 2 20.82 4.49 11.74
CA ALA A 2 20.93 3.64 10.58
C ALA A 2 19.85 3.93 9.53
N THR A 3 20.21 3.90 8.26
CA THR A 3 19.27 4.01 7.16
C THR A 3 18.44 2.73 7.01
N ASP A 4 17.33 2.81 6.33
CA ASP A 4 16.49 1.62 6.08
C ASP A 4 17.25 0.58 5.24
N GLU A 5 18.11 1.03 4.32
CA GLU A 5 18.97 0.17 3.50
C GLU A 5 20.03 -0.56 4.35
N GLU A 6 20.59 0.11 5.35
CA GLU A 6 21.50 -0.51 6.31
C GLU A 6 20.78 -1.52 7.21
N LEU A 7 19.56 -1.19 7.62
CA LEU A 7 18.74 -2.09 8.45
C LEU A 7 18.38 -3.36 7.69
N ILE A 8 17.92 -3.26 6.44
CA ILE A 8 17.56 -4.47 5.67
C ILE A 8 18.80 -5.33 5.34
N ALA A 9 19.97 -4.71 5.14
CA ALA A 9 21.21 -5.45 4.97
C ALA A 9 21.57 -6.24 6.24
N ALA A 10 21.37 -5.67 7.41
CA ALA A 10 21.57 -6.36 8.69
C ALA A 10 20.58 -7.52 8.89
N VAL A 11 19.32 -7.31 8.52
CA VAL A 11 18.29 -8.38 8.52
C VAL A 11 18.70 -9.53 7.61
N ALA A 12 19.21 -9.23 6.42
CA ALA A 12 19.72 -10.23 5.48
C ALA A 12 20.87 -11.06 6.06
N SER A 13 21.64 -10.47 6.99
CA SER A 13 22.73 -11.14 7.71
C SER A 13 22.28 -11.88 8.98
N GLY A 14 20.99 -11.87 9.29
CA GLY A 14 20.39 -12.62 10.41
C GLY A 14 20.12 -11.78 11.67
N ASP A 15 20.27 -10.47 11.65
CA ASP A 15 19.97 -9.59 12.79
C ASP A 15 18.48 -9.25 12.88
N GLY A 16 17.74 -10.08 13.62
CA GLY A 16 16.29 -9.92 13.80
C GLY A 16 15.87 -8.64 14.54
N ARG A 17 16.77 -8.03 15.33
CA ARG A 17 16.46 -6.78 16.04
C ARG A 17 16.28 -5.61 15.08
N ARG A 18 17.01 -5.64 13.96
CA ARG A 18 16.89 -4.63 12.92
C ARG A 18 15.58 -4.70 12.17
N LEU A 19 14.99 -5.89 12.09
CA LEU A 19 13.64 -6.07 11.54
C LEU A 19 12.58 -5.33 12.39
N GLU A 20 12.65 -5.44 13.72
CA GLU A 20 11.73 -4.72 14.61
C GLU A 20 11.81 -3.20 14.38
N GLU A 21 13.00 -2.67 14.18
CA GLU A 21 13.21 -1.25 13.90
C GLU A 21 12.56 -0.84 12.58
N LEU A 22 12.75 -1.62 11.51
CA LEU A 22 12.08 -1.40 10.22
C LEU A 22 10.56 -1.48 10.36
N CYS A 23 10.06 -2.50 11.03
CA CYS A 23 8.62 -2.65 11.27
C CYS A 23 8.05 -1.41 11.97
N ARG A 24 8.70 -0.93 13.01
CA ARG A 24 8.26 0.26 13.76
C ARG A 24 8.23 1.51 12.89
N ARG A 25 9.25 1.72 12.05
CA ARG A 25 9.33 2.89 11.16
C ARG A 25 8.24 2.90 10.10
N TRP A 26 7.91 1.72 9.58
CA TRP A 26 7.01 1.56 8.44
C TRP A 26 5.62 1.03 8.80
N GLU A 27 5.35 0.80 10.09
CA GLU A 27 4.06 0.29 10.56
C GLU A 27 2.90 1.13 10.02
N ARG A 28 2.86 2.41 10.39
CA ARG A 28 1.76 3.29 10.01
C ARG A 28 1.64 3.52 8.51
N PRO A 29 2.71 3.88 7.77
CA PRO A 29 2.62 4.04 6.32
C PRO A 29 2.15 2.78 5.61
N LEU A 30 2.65 1.62 6.00
CA LEU A 30 2.31 0.34 5.37
C LEU A 30 0.85 -0.06 5.66
N TYR A 31 0.39 0.08 6.91
CA TYR A 31 -1.01 -0.14 7.26
C TYR A 31 -1.96 0.75 6.47
N GLN A 32 -1.64 2.03 6.36
CA GLN A 32 -2.46 2.99 5.61
C GLN A 32 -2.49 2.65 4.12
N LEU A 33 -1.37 2.26 3.54
CA LEU A 33 -1.30 1.84 2.14
C LEU A 33 -2.23 0.65 1.89
N ILE A 34 -2.11 -0.40 2.69
CA ILE A 34 -2.90 -1.62 2.55
C ILE A 34 -4.39 -1.33 2.78
N ALA A 35 -4.72 -0.60 3.84
CA ALA A 35 -6.11 -0.26 4.17
C ALA A 35 -6.80 0.51 3.05
N ARG A 36 -6.11 1.46 2.43
CA ARG A 36 -6.68 2.22 1.29
C ARG A 36 -6.85 1.36 0.04
N HIS A 37 -5.95 0.42 -0.21
CA HIS A 37 -6.08 -0.50 -1.34
C HIS A 37 -7.21 -1.53 -1.17
N THR A 38 -7.48 -1.96 0.05
CA THR A 38 -8.42 -3.04 0.34
C THR A 38 -9.75 -2.58 0.93
N GLY A 39 -9.92 -1.28 1.16
CA GLY A 39 -11.08 -0.74 1.84
C GLY A 39 -11.14 -1.13 3.33
N GLY A 40 -10.00 -1.41 3.94
CA GLY A 40 -9.89 -1.80 5.35
C GLY A 40 -10.05 -3.30 5.61
N ARG A 41 -10.12 -4.13 4.55
CA ARG A 41 -10.29 -5.58 4.67
C ARG A 41 -8.94 -6.29 4.65
N ASP A 42 -8.81 -7.35 5.46
CA ASP A 42 -7.63 -8.22 5.54
C ASP A 42 -6.30 -7.47 5.75
N VAL A 43 -6.34 -6.29 6.37
CA VAL A 43 -5.17 -5.42 6.50
C VAL A 43 -4.07 -6.09 7.31
N GLU A 44 -4.41 -6.71 8.43
CA GLU A 44 -3.44 -7.39 9.29
C GLU A 44 -2.75 -8.55 8.57
N ASP A 45 -3.51 -9.39 7.88
CA ASP A 45 -2.97 -10.52 7.13
C ASP A 45 -2.03 -10.07 6.01
N LEU A 46 -2.40 -9.04 5.27
CA LEU A 46 -1.57 -8.47 4.21
C LEU A 46 -0.34 -7.75 4.75
N TYR A 47 -0.47 -7.09 5.89
CA TYR A 47 0.66 -6.48 6.59
C TYR A 47 1.70 -7.54 7.00
N GLN A 48 1.25 -8.60 7.65
CA GLN A 48 2.12 -9.70 8.06
C GLN A 48 2.77 -10.39 6.85
N GLU A 49 2.00 -10.69 5.81
CA GLU A 49 2.52 -11.30 4.58
C GLU A 49 3.55 -10.40 3.88
N THR A 50 3.36 -9.09 3.92
CA THR A 50 4.34 -8.13 3.40
C THR A 50 5.69 -8.31 4.09
N TRP A 51 5.72 -8.33 5.42
CA TRP A 51 6.94 -8.50 6.19
C TRP A 51 7.56 -9.88 6.02
N LEU A 52 6.77 -10.93 5.92
CA LEU A 52 7.28 -12.27 5.59
C LEU A 52 8.00 -12.28 4.23
N ARG A 53 7.44 -11.62 3.23
CA ARG A 53 8.10 -11.49 1.92
C ARG A 53 9.37 -10.65 1.98
N VAL A 54 9.36 -9.57 2.75
CA VAL A 54 10.54 -8.75 3.00
C VAL A 54 11.67 -9.59 3.57
N VAL A 55 11.42 -10.36 4.62
CA VAL A 55 12.42 -11.23 5.26
C VAL A 55 12.95 -12.29 4.30
N ARG A 56 12.06 -12.97 3.58
CA ARG A 56 12.44 -14.01 2.61
C ARG A 56 13.29 -13.46 1.46
N ALA A 57 13.04 -12.23 1.05
CA ALA A 57 13.73 -11.58 -0.06
C ALA A 57 14.85 -10.63 0.37
N ALA A 58 15.12 -10.49 1.66
CA ALA A 58 16.10 -9.52 2.20
C ALA A 58 17.49 -9.67 1.57
N ARG A 59 17.96 -10.89 1.32
CA ARG A 59 19.26 -11.15 0.67
C ARG A 59 19.32 -10.72 -0.79
N ARG A 60 18.18 -10.53 -1.45
CA ARG A 60 18.07 -10.10 -2.85
C ARG A 60 17.83 -8.61 -2.98
N PHE A 61 17.71 -7.91 -1.86
CA PHE A 61 17.53 -6.46 -1.88
C PHE A 61 18.77 -5.80 -2.49
N ASP A 62 18.54 -4.95 -3.50
CA ASP A 62 19.60 -4.17 -4.13
C ASP A 62 19.87 -2.91 -3.31
N PRO A 63 21.08 -2.76 -2.71
CA PRO A 63 21.45 -1.58 -1.92
C PRO A 63 21.40 -0.25 -2.68
N GLY A 64 21.43 -0.29 -4.01
CA GLY A 64 21.30 0.88 -4.87
C GLY A 64 19.85 1.39 -5.01
N ARG A 65 18.87 0.65 -4.51
CA ARG A 65 17.46 1.02 -4.52
C ARG A 65 17.02 1.55 -3.17
N ARG A 66 16.01 2.40 -3.17
CA ARG A 66 15.37 2.83 -1.93
C ARG A 66 14.56 1.69 -1.32
N PHE A 67 14.74 1.45 -0.03
CA PHE A 67 13.97 0.45 0.71
C PHE A 67 12.48 0.73 0.65
N SER A 68 12.05 1.98 0.79
CA SER A 68 10.64 2.37 0.73
C SER A 68 9.97 1.99 -0.60
N THR A 69 10.65 2.21 -1.72
CA THR A 69 10.15 1.82 -3.04
C THR A 69 9.96 0.30 -3.14
N TRP A 70 10.93 -0.45 -2.67
CA TRP A 70 10.89 -1.91 -2.69
C TRP A 70 9.81 -2.46 -1.75
N LEU A 71 9.68 -1.92 -0.54
CA LEU A 71 8.64 -2.29 0.42
C LEU A 71 7.24 -2.05 -0.15
N PHE A 72 7.00 -0.87 -0.69
CA PHE A 72 5.70 -0.53 -1.27
C PHE A 72 5.39 -1.36 -2.53
N GLN A 73 6.38 -1.69 -3.32
CA GLN A 73 6.23 -2.59 -4.45
C GLN A 73 5.72 -3.96 -4.02
N ILE A 74 6.29 -4.53 -2.95
CA ILE A 74 5.84 -5.80 -2.36
C ILE A 74 4.40 -5.69 -1.88
N ALA A 75 4.08 -4.64 -1.11
CA ALA A 75 2.74 -4.44 -0.57
C ALA A 75 1.68 -4.20 -1.64
N VAL A 76 1.96 -3.39 -2.64
CA VAL A 76 1.04 -3.13 -3.76
C VAL A 76 0.78 -4.40 -4.57
N ASN A 77 1.81 -5.20 -4.82
CA ASN A 77 1.66 -6.48 -5.51
C ASN A 77 0.79 -7.45 -4.72
N LEU A 78 0.95 -7.51 -3.40
CA LEU A 78 0.08 -8.29 -2.52
C LEU A 78 -1.38 -7.83 -2.56
N CYS A 79 -1.62 -6.52 -2.52
CA CYS A 79 -2.96 -5.97 -2.64
C CYS A 79 -3.58 -6.28 -4.01
N ARG A 80 -2.78 -6.23 -5.06
CA ARG A 80 -3.19 -6.58 -6.42
C ARG A 80 -3.60 -8.04 -6.51
N ASP A 81 -2.83 -8.95 -5.95
CA ASP A 81 -3.14 -10.38 -5.89
C ASP A 81 -4.40 -10.63 -5.05
N TRP A 82 -4.56 -9.90 -3.95
CA TRP A 82 -5.75 -9.95 -3.12
C TRP A 82 -7.02 -9.57 -3.89
N HIS A 83 -6.99 -8.53 -4.71
CA HIS A 83 -8.12 -8.11 -5.57
C HIS A 83 -8.47 -9.14 -6.64
N ARG A 84 -7.54 -9.97 -7.07
CA ARG A 84 -7.77 -11.04 -8.06
C ARG A 84 -8.40 -12.28 -7.48
N ARG A 85 -8.39 -12.44 -6.16
CA ARG A 85 -9.06 -13.57 -5.51
C ARG A 85 -10.57 -13.42 -5.67
N PRO A 86 -11.32 -14.55 -5.88
CA PRO A 86 -12.76 -14.48 -5.86
C PRO A 86 -13.22 -13.87 -4.52
N PRO A 87 -14.23 -12.99 -4.51
CA PRO A 87 -14.72 -12.41 -3.28
C PRO A 87 -15.13 -13.55 -2.34
N PRO A 88 -14.74 -13.48 -1.04
CA PRO A 88 -15.30 -14.38 -0.05
C PRO A 88 -16.83 -14.26 -0.07
N GLU A 89 -17.52 -15.32 0.32
CA GLU A 89 -18.97 -15.23 0.50
C GLU A 89 -19.32 -13.97 1.31
N PRO A 90 -20.47 -13.32 1.04
CA PRO A 90 -20.81 -12.06 1.66
C PRO A 90 -20.73 -12.19 3.18
N VAL A 91 -19.69 -11.63 3.76
CA VAL A 91 -19.59 -11.47 5.22
C VAL A 91 -20.36 -10.22 5.56
N ASP A 92 -21.19 -10.30 6.59
CA ASP A 92 -21.97 -9.18 7.08
C ASP A 92 -21.07 -7.95 7.26
N PRO A 93 -21.45 -6.76 6.77
CA PRO A 93 -20.66 -5.53 6.96
C PRO A 93 -20.30 -5.23 8.42
N ALA A 94 -21.00 -5.85 9.38
CA ALA A 94 -20.70 -5.76 10.80
C ALA A 94 -19.39 -6.47 11.21
N ASP A 95 -18.89 -7.40 10.38
CA ASP A 95 -17.67 -8.17 10.63
C ASP A 95 -16.42 -7.60 9.95
N ALA A 96 -16.51 -6.42 9.33
CA ALA A 96 -15.33 -5.70 8.84
C ALA A 96 -14.46 -5.33 10.05
N GLU A 97 -13.32 -6.02 10.20
CA GLU A 97 -12.36 -5.78 11.27
C GLU A 97 -12.03 -4.29 11.36
N ALA A 98 -12.53 -3.65 12.42
CA ALA A 98 -12.05 -2.33 12.80
C ALA A 98 -10.56 -2.49 13.14
N VAL A 99 -9.70 -1.76 12.47
CA VAL A 99 -8.29 -1.66 12.85
C VAL A 99 -8.25 -1.28 14.33
N ALA A 100 -7.81 -2.21 15.16
CA ALA A 100 -7.83 -2.03 16.61
C ALA A 100 -7.04 -0.75 16.97
N GLY A 101 -7.71 0.22 17.60
CA GLY A 101 -7.12 1.47 18.02
C GLY A 101 -7.26 2.66 17.05
N ALA A 102 -7.89 2.50 15.89
CA ALA A 102 -8.24 3.64 15.04
C ALA A 102 -9.56 4.27 15.49
N PRO A 103 -9.67 5.61 15.53
CA PRO A 103 -10.95 6.26 15.76
C PRO A 103 -11.95 5.87 14.67
N ALA A 104 -13.24 5.83 15.02
CA ALA A 104 -14.30 5.54 14.04
C ALA A 104 -14.14 6.47 12.82
N PRO A 105 -14.24 5.94 11.58
CA PRO A 105 -14.08 6.75 10.39
C PRO A 105 -15.16 7.84 10.34
N THR A 106 -14.76 9.05 9.99
CA THR A 106 -15.69 10.14 9.71
C THR A 106 -16.48 9.86 8.44
N ASP A 107 -17.63 10.50 8.26
CA ASP A 107 -18.42 10.40 7.02
C ASP A 107 -17.56 10.73 5.79
N ALA A 108 -16.73 11.76 5.87
CA ALA A 108 -15.79 12.12 4.81
C ALA A 108 -14.76 11.01 4.50
N ALA A 109 -14.29 10.30 5.52
CA ALA A 109 -13.37 9.17 5.33
C ALA A 109 -14.08 7.97 4.68
N LEU A 110 -15.35 7.73 5.03
CA LEU A 110 -16.18 6.70 4.39
C LEU A 110 -16.43 7.03 2.93
N ASP A 111 -16.74 8.28 2.61
CA ASP A 111 -16.94 8.73 1.24
C ASP A 111 -15.65 8.60 0.41
N ALA A 112 -14.50 8.99 0.98
CA ALA A 112 -13.20 8.79 0.34
C ALA A 112 -12.92 7.31 0.03
N ARG A 113 -13.25 6.40 0.96
CA ARG A 113 -13.11 4.95 0.73
C ARG A 113 -14.00 4.45 -0.41
N ARG A 114 -15.26 4.92 -0.47
CA ARG A 114 -16.20 4.57 -1.56
C ARG A 114 -15.68 5.06 -2.90
N LEU A 115 -15.20 6.29 -2.96
CA LEU A 115 -14.63 6.88 -4.17
C LEU A 115 -13.39 6.11 -4.66
N LEU A 116 -12.47 5.78 -3.76
CA LEU A 116 -11.29 4.96 -4.10
C LEU A 116 -11.68 3.56 -4.56
N ALA A 117 -12.65 2.92 -3.90
CA ALA A 117 -13.12 1.58 -4.26
C ALA A 117 -13.76 1.54 -5.66
N ALA A 118 -14.36 2.65 -6.10
CA ALA A 118 -14.98 2.76 -7.42
C ALA A 118 -13.98 2.97 -8.57
N LEU A 119 -12.72 3.29 -8.26
CA LEU A 119 -11.68 3.40 -9.28
C LEU A 119 -11.18 2.02 -9.73
N PRO A 120 -10.83 1.86 -11.02
CA PRO A 120 -10.05 0.71 -11.45
C PRO A 120 -8.76 0.59 -10.62
N GLU A 121 -8.30 -0.62 -10.37
CA GLU A 121 -7.15 -0.90 -9.49
C GLU A 121 -5.91 -0.08 -9.84
N ALA A 122 -5.55 -0.03 -11.14
CA ALA A 122 -4.39 0.71 -11.59
C ALA A 122 -4.47 2.22 -11.32
N GLN A 123 -5.65 2.81 -11.45
CA GLN A 123 -5.90 4.22 -11.13
C GLN A 123 -5.91 4.45 -9.61
N ARG A 124 -6.53 3.55 -8.86
CA ARG A 124 -6.55 3.59 -7.39
C ARG A 124 -5.14 3.57 -6.81
N SER A 125 -4.30 2.65 -7.24
CA SER A 125 -2.90 2.56 -6.79
C SER A 125 -2.12 3.83 -7.07
N ALA A 126 -2.25 4.40 -8.27
CA ALA A 126 -1.59 5.65 -8.61
C ALA A 126 -2.03 6.82 -7.71
N VAL A 127 -3.33 6.94 -7.45
CA VAL A 127 -3.89 7.98 -6.55
C VAL A 127 -3.40 7.81 -5.12
N ILE A 128 -3.44 6.60 -4.59
CA ILE A 128 -3.00 6.33 -3.22
C ILE A 128 -1.53 6.69 -3.03
N LEU A 129 -0.67 6.22 -3.91
CA LEU A 129 0.76 6.48 -3.83
C LEU A 129 1.10 7.96 -4.00
N ARG A 130 0.47 8.63 -4.96
CA ARG A 130 0.78 10.03 -5.27
C ARG A 130 0.26 11.00 -4.21
N TYR A 131 -0.98 10.84 -3.76
CA TYR A 131 -1.66 11.84 -2.92
C TYR A 131 -1.69 11.49 -1.43
N TYR A 132 -1.73 10.23 -1.06
CA TYR A 132 -1.74 9.83 0.34
C TYR A 132 -0.34 9.56 0.90
N HIS A 133 0.63 9.22 0.05
CA HIS A 133 2.01 8.96 0.43
C HIS A 133 3.00 10.00 -0.10
N ASP A 134 2.52 11.06 -0.74
CA ASP A 134 3.30 12.19 -1.26
C ASP A 134 4.49 11.77 -2.13
N LEU A 135 4.34 10.70 -2.88
CA LEU A 135 5.39 10.21 -3.76
C LEU A 135 5.37 10.97 -5.10
N SER A 136 6.56 11.19 -5.67
CA SER A 136 6.68 11.76 -7.01
C SER A 136 6.13 10.78 -8.06
N GLU A 137 5.78 11.29 -9.23
CA GLU A 137 5.35 10.43 -10.35
C GLU A 137 6.41 9.40 -10.73
N GLU A 138 7.68 9.74 -10.59
CA GLU A 138 8.82 8.82 -10.82
C GLU A 138 8.88 7.70 -9.80
N GLU A 139 8.69 8.03 -8.53
CA GLU A 139 8.61 7.03 -7.45
C GLU A 139 7.39 6.11 -7.62
N VAL A 140 6.25 6.67 -7.96
CA VAL A 140 5.03 5.88 -8.27
C VAL A 140 5.27 4.95 -9.46
N ALA A 141 5.90 5.45 -10.51
CA ALA A 141 6.27 4.65 -11.69
C ALA A 141 7.18 3.47 -11.33
N ALA A 142 8.17 3.71 -10.47
CA ALA A 142 9.07 2.67 -9.98
C ALA A 142 8.33 1.60 -9.16
N ILE A 143 7.41 2.01 -8.30
CA ILE A 143 6.60 1.09 -7.47
C ILE A 143 5.64 0.27 -8.35
N LEU A 144 4.95 0.90 -9.29
CA LEU A 144 3.96 0.24 -10.16
C LEU A 144 4.58 -0.51 -11.34
N GLY A 145 5.87 -0.33 -11.58
CA GLY A 145 6.56 -0.98 -12.69
C GLY A 145 6.06 -0.53 -14.07
N CYS A 146 5.75 0.75 -14.24
CA CYS A 146 5.26 1.34 -15.48
C CYS A 146 5.98 2.67 -15.80
N PRO A 147 5.91 3.14 -17.05
CA PRO A 147 6.48 4.44 -17.41
C PRO A 147 5.80 5.59 -16.67
N ARG A 148 6.53 6.68 -16.44
CA ARG A 148 6.00 7.90 -15.82
C ARG A 148 4.79 8.47 -16.57
N GLY A 149 4.81 8.43 -17.89
CA GLY A 149 3.68 8.86 -18.74
C GLY A 149 2.41 8.05 -18.46
N THR A 150 2.53 6.77 -18.16
CA THR A 150 1.41 5.90 -17.75
C THR A 150 0.85 6.34 -16.39
N VAL A 151 1.71 6.72 -15.44
CA VAL A 151 1.27 7.27 -14.14
C VAL A 151 0.47 8.55 -14.34
N LYS A 152 0.96 9.48 -15.16
CA LYS A 152 0.25 10.72 -15.48
C LYS A 152 -1.13 10.45 -16.09
N SER A 153 -1.21 9.54 -17.04
CA SER A 153 -2.46 9.13 -17.69
C SER A 153 -3.45 8.52 -16.67
N ARG A 154 -2.97 7.61 -15.83
CA ARG A 154 -3.79 6.99 -14.77
C ARG A 154 -4.32 8.02 -13.78
N LEU A 155 -3.50 8.96 -13.34
CA LEU A 155 -3.90 10.03 -12.44
C LEU A 155 -4.92 10.96 -13.10
N HIS A 156 -4.72 11.32 -14.35
CA HIS A 156 -5.67 12.15 -15.11
C HIS A 156 -7.05 11.47 -15.22
N HIS A 157 -7.10 10.23 -15.63
CA HIS A 157 -8.34 9.49 -15.74
C HIS A 157 -9.02 9.27 -14.37
N ALA A 158 -8.23 9.00 -13.33
CA ALA A 158 -8.73 8.87 -11.97
C ALA A 158 -9.41 10.16 -11.49
N MET A 159 -8.77 11.31 -11.68
CA MET A 159 -9.33 12.60 -11.29
C MET A 159 -10.61 12.92 -12.02
N ARG A 160 -10.69 12.63 -13.32
CA ARG A 160 -11.94 12.79 -14.08
C ARG A 160 -13.07 11.94 -13.50
N ARG A 161 -12.81 10.66 -13.23
CA ARG A 161 -13.81 9.77 -12.60
C ARG A 161 -14.26 10.25 -11.24
N LEU A 162 -13.32 10.68 -10.40
CA LEU A 162 -13.64 11.19 -9.07
C LEU A 162 -14.50 12.45 -9.14
N LEU A 163 -14.23 13.37 -10.07
CA LEU A 163 -15.04 14.56 -10.29
C LEU A 163 -16.44 14.22 -10.78
N GLU A 164 -16.57 13.28 -11.69
CA GLU A 164 -17.88 12.80 -12.17
C GLU A 164 -18.70 12.18 -11.03
N MET A 165 -18.09 11.35 -10.20
CA MET A 165 -18.76 10.73 -9.05
C MET A 165 -19.15 11.77 -7.98
N ALA A 166 -18.33 12.79 -7.76
CA ALA A 166 -18.62 13.85 -6.80
C ALA A 166 -19.78 14.78 -7.24
N ARG A 167 -20.10 14.81 -8.53
CA ARG A 167 -21.21 15.60 -9.10
C ARG A 167 -22.53 14.84 -9.14
N SER A 168 -22.49 13.54 -8.95
CA SER A 168 -23.67 12.68 -8.91
C SER A 168 -24.23 12.61 -7.49
#